data_2c5a88a4457f9dbae22de9268bd38ca8
#
_entry.id   2c5a88a4457f9dbae22de9268bd38ca8
#
_cell.length_a   1.000
_cell.length_b   1.000
_cell.length_c   1.000
_cell.angle_alpha   90.00
_cell.angle_beta   90.00
_cell.angle_gamma   90.00
#
_symmetry.space_group_name_H-M   'P 1'
#
loop_
_entity.id
_entity.type
_entity.pdbx_description
1 polymer ?
#
loop_
_entity_poly.entity_id
_entity_poly.type
_entity_poly.pdbx_seq_one_letter_code
_entity_poly.pdbx_strand_id
1 'polypeptide(L)'
;MAGNFSDLGIIDVLSALRARPPGYTLHLYTNNVTPDDTFTVGSFTEATFLGYASVALAGWTVPTVAAHLASTTANPITFTATGAYQSIYGWYVTDGAGDYVCGGRDAAAPVVMSATVNTYQVTFSLTAAST
;
A
#
# COMPACT_ATOMS: atom_id res chain seq x y z
N MET A 1 26.20 -15.13 7.88
CA MET A 1 26.14 -15.45 6.46
C MET A 1 24.73 -15.23 5.94
N ALA A 2 24.57 -14.48 4.88
CA ALA A 2 23.28 -14.30 4.24
C ALA A 2 22.95 -15.50 3.35
N GLY A 3 21.73 -16.01 3.43
CA GLY A 3 21.22 -17.04 2.53
C GLY A 3 20.54 -16.42 1.32
N ASN A 4 20.50 -17.15 0.22
CA ASN A 4 19.74 -16.77 -0.96
C ASN A 4 18.41 -17.54 -0.98
N PHE A 5 17.34 -16.85 -1.33
CA PHE A 5 16.06 -17.52 -1.49
C PHE A 5 15.93 -18.16 -2.86
N SER A 6 15.42 -19.39 -2.90
CA SER A 6 14.92 -20.00 -4.12
C SER A 6 13.57 -19.40 -4.51
N ASP A 7 13.10 -19.67 -5.73
CA ASP A 7 11.79 -19.21 -6.17
C ASP A 7 10.67 -19.73 -5.25
N LEU A 8 10.74 -21.01 -4.80
CA LEU A 8 9.80 -21.54 -3.82
C LEU A 8 9.92 -20.84 -2.47
N GLY A 9 11.16 -20.55 -2.04
CA GLY A 9 11.40 -19.86 -0.77
C GLY A 9 10.81 -18.47 -0.73
N ILE A 10 10.88 -17.69 -1.81
CA ILE A 10 10.27 -16.35 -1.85
C ILE A 10 8.74 -16.41 -1.92
N ILE A 11 8.17 -17.45 -2.52
CA ILE A 11 6.72 -17.68 -2.46
C ILE A 11 6.28 -17.93 -1.01
N ASP A 12 7.02 -18.72 -0.27
CA ASP A 12 6.73 -19.00 1.15
C ASP A 12 6.81 -17.72 1.99
N VAL A 13 7.83 -16.88 1.77
CA VAL A 13 7.97 -15.59 2.45
C VAL A 13 6.78 -14.69 2.16
N LEU A 14 6.37 -14.54 0.90
CA LEU A 14 5.22 -13.71 0.54
C LEU A 14 3.92 -14.26 1.10
N SER A 15 3.74 -15.59 1.11
CA SER A 15 2.56 -16.22 1.71
C SER A 15 2.46 -15.95 3.19
N ALA A 16 3.58 -15.99 3.92
CA ALA A 16 3.63 -15.68 5.34
C ALA A 16 3.34 -14.19 5.60
N LEU A 17 3.91 -13.28 4.80
CA LEU A 17 3.71 -11.84 4.96
C LEU A 17 2.24 -11.45 4.75
N ARG A 18 1.61 -11.93 3.66
CA ARG A 18 0.20 -11.60 3.37
C ARG A 18 -0.78 -12.17 4.39
N ALA A 19 -0.40 -13.25 5.07
CA ALA A 19 -1.24 -13.92 6.06
C ALA A 19 -0.97 -13.43 7.50
N ARG A 20 0.00 -12.52 7.69
CA ARG A 20 0.42 -12.06 9.01
C ARG A 20 -0.73 -11.34 9.73
N PRO A 21 -1.24 -11.87 10.85
CA PRO A 21 -2.25 -11.17 11.64
C PRO A 21 -1.60 -10.07 12.50
N PRO A 22 -2.32 -8.97 12.77
CA PRO A 22 -3.69 -8.68 12.34
C PRO A 22 -3.82 -8.10 10.92
N GLY A 23 -2.79 -8.16 10.10
CA GLY A 23 -2.83 -7.73 8.71
C GLY A 23 -2.31 -6.32 8.48
N TYR A 24 -2.52 -5.82 7.28
CA TYR A 24 -2.03 -4.51 6.84
C TYR A 24 -3.20 -3.59 6.52
N THR A 25 -3.01 -2.30 6.77
CA THR A 25 -4.01 -1.26 6.49
C THR A 25 -3.44 -0.23 5.53
N LEU A 26 -4.22 0.11 4.50
CA LEU A 26 -3.89 1.11 3.51
C LEU A 26 -4.47 2.47 3.89
N HIS A 27 -3.64 3.50 3.78
CA HIS A 27 -3.98 4.90 4.05
C HIS A 27 -3.62 5.76 2.85
N LEU A 28 -4.31 6.89 2.70
CA LEU A 28 -3.95 7.95 1.75
C LEU A 28 -3.33 9.14 2.49
N TYR A 29 -2.42 9.86 1.86
CA TYR A 29 -1.83 11.06 2.46
C TYR A 29 -1.97 12.29 1.56
N THR A 30 -2.00 13.45 2.19
CA THR A 30 -2.31 14.74 1.56
C THR A 30 -1.16 15.76 1.61
N ASN A 31 -0.04 15.43 2.24
CA ASN A 31 1.12 16.30 2.25
C ASN A 31 2.10 15.97 1.12
N ASN A 32 2.84 16.98 0.65
CA ASN A 32 3.75 16.84 -0.48
C ASN A 32 5.09 16.22 -0.07
N VAL A 33 5.09 14.91 0.11
CA VAL A 33 6.28 14.15 0.49
C VAL A 33 6.44 12.92 -0.43
N THR A 34 7.66 12.43 -0.54
CA THR A 34 7.96 11.18 -1.24
C THR A 34 8.46 10.18 -0.20
N PRO A 35 7.71 9.08 0.03
CA PRO A 35 8.09 8.10 1.04
C PRO A 35 9.47 7.49 0.81
N ASP A 36 10.20 7.27 1.88
CA ASP A 36 11.48 6.57 1.88
C ASP A 36 11.59 5.67 3.12
N ASP A 37 12.73 5.01 3.30
CA ASP A 37 12.96 4.05 4.38
C ASP A 37 13.16 4.70 5.76
N THR A 38 13.26 6.02 5.82
CA THR A 38 13.38 6.76 7.08
C THR A 38 12.04 7.25 7.61
N PHE A 39 10.97 7.11 6.83
CA PHE A 39 9.64 7.60 7.18
C PHE A 39 9.03 6.82 8.34
N THR A 40 8.15 7.51 9.06
CA THR A 40 7.27 6.94 10.09
C THR A 40 5.83 7.36 9.77
N VAL A 41 4.86 6.84 10.51
CA VAL A 41 3.46 7.27 10.37
C VAL A 41 3.33 8.79 10.53
N GLY A 42 4.12 9.40 11.42
CA GLY A 42 4.14 10.85 11.64
C GLY A 42 4.69 11.67 10.47
N SER A 43 5.32 11.03 9.49
CA SER A 43 5.79 11.71 8.27
C SER A 43 4.66 12.06 7.30
N PHE A 44 3.49 11.44 7.47
CA PHE A 44 2.34 11.60 6.60
C PHE A 44 1.25 12.43 7.26
N THR A 45 0.53 13.20 6.46
CA THR A 45 -0.76 13.78 6.85
C THR A 45 -1.86 12.95 6.21
N GLU A 46 -2.54 12.14 7.02
CA GLU A 46 -3.59 11.26 6.52
C GLU A 46 -4.76 12.04 5.96
N ALA A 47 -5.39 11.53 4.90
CA ALA A 47 -6.57 12.13 4.30
C ALA A 47 -7.73 12.17 5.29
N THR A 48 -8.56 13.22 5.18
CA THR A 48 -9.72 13.45 6.06
C THR A 48 -10.98 13.88 5.28
N PHE A 49 -10.99 13.70 3.97
CA PHE A 49 -12.18 14.05 3.17
C PHE A 49 -13.41 13.25 3.64
N LEU A 50 -14.60 13.78 3.39
CA LEU A 50 -15.83 13.08 3.77
C LEU A 50 -15.96 11.77 2.97
N GLY A 51 -16.19 10.68 3.69
CA GLY A 51 -16.23 9.33 3.13
C GLY A 51 -14.90 8.59 3.22
N TYR A 52 -13.83 9.24 3.70
CA TYR A 52 -12.54 8.58 3.89
C TYR A 52 -12.53 7.70 5.14
N ALA A 53 -11.98 6.52 4.97
CA ALA A 53 -11.52 5.65 6.05
C ALA A 53 -10.36 4.80 5.53
N SER A 54 -9.36 4.54 6.34
CA SER A 54 -8.32 3.56 6.01
C SER A 54 -8.94 2.17 5.83
N VAL A 55 -8.36 1.35 4.97
CA VAL A 55 -8.95 0.06 4.56
C VAL A 55 -7.94 -1.07 4.76
N ALA A 56 -8.40 -2.16 5.38
CA ALA A 56 -7.59 -3.36 5.52
C ALA A 56 -7.33 -4.00 4.15
N LEU A 57 -6.08 -4.36 3.89
CA LEU A 57 -5.70 -5.08 2.69
C LEU A 57 -6.17 -6.53 2.79
N ALA A 58 -6.84 -7.02 1.76
CA ALA A 58 -7.41 -8.37 1.73
C ALA A 58 -7.48 -8.91 0.29
N GLY A 59 -7.94 -10.15 0.13
CA GLY A 59 -8.15 -10.75 -1.18
C GLY A 59 -6.86 -10.95 -1.98
N TRP A 60 -5.77 -11.26 -1.28
CA TRP A 60 -4.47 -11.50 -1.90
C TRP A 60 -4.50 -12.65 -2.91
N THR A 61 -3.89 -12.45 -4.06
CA THR A 61 -3.67 -13.54 -5.02
C THR A 61 -2.67 -14.55 -4.47
N VAL A 62 -2.72 -15.78 -4.97
CA VAL A 62 -1.67 -16.76 -4.70
C VAL A 62 -0.34 -16.22 -5.27
N PRO A 63 0.77 -16.21 -4.48
CA PRO A 63 2.03 -15.73 -4.99
C PRO A 63 2.49 -16.52 -6.22
N THR A 64 2.97 -15.79 -7.23
CA THR A 64 3.54 -16.35 -8.46
C THR A 64 4.95 -15.82 -8.68
N VAL A 65 5.75 -16.58 -9.41
CA VAL A 65 7.13 -16.21 -9.75
C VAL A 65 7.27 -16.06 -11.26
N ALA A 66 7.89 -14.96 -11.69
CA ALA A 66 8.33 -14.75 -13.06
C ALA A 66 9.70 -14.07 -13.02
N ALA A 67 10.68 -14.61 -13.77
CA ALA A 67 12.05 -14.08 -13.85
C ALA A 67 12.66 -13.84 -12.45
N HIS A 68 12.51 -14.79 -11.54
CA HIS A 68 13.03 -14.73 -10.16
C HIS A 68 12.40 -13.63 -9.30
N LEU A 69 11.26 -13.09 -9.70
CA LEU A 69 10.47 -12.12 -8.96
C LEU A 69 9.13 -12.73 -8.58
N ALA A 70 8.92 -12.93 -7.28
CA ALA A 70 7.61 -13.36 -6.76
C ALA A 70 6.75 -12.14 -6.47
N SER A 71 5.46 -12.27 -6.70
CA SER A 71 4.49 -11.22 -6.40
C SER A 71 3.15 -11.78 -5.94
N THR A 72 2.48 -11.02 -5.10
CA THR A 72 1.08 -11.23 -4.70
C THR A 72 0.40 -9.87 -4.62
N THR A 73 -0.85 -9.81 -5.06
CA THR A 73 -1.60 -8.56 -5.15
C THR A 73 -2.88 -8.66 -4.33
N ALA A 74 -3.14 -7.64 -3.52
CA ALA A 74 -4.40 -7.49 -2.79
C ALA A 74 -5.52 -7.00 -3.73
N ASN A 75 -6.76 -7.15 -3.31
CA ASN A 75 -7.90 -6.57 -4.03
C ASN A 75 -7.71 -5.04 -4.18
N PRO A 76 -8.04 -4.47 -5.35
CA PRO A 76 -8.06 -3.02 -5.51
C PRO A 76 -8.97 -2.35 -4.49
N ILE A 77 -8.52 -1.21 -3.95
CA ILE A 77 -9.28 -0.42 -2.99
C ILE A 77 -9.67 0.89 -3.64
N THR A 78 -10.95 1.22 -3.65
CA THR A 78 -11.48 2.49 -4.15
C THR A 78 -11.94 3.34 -2.99
N PHE A 79 -11.34 4.53 -2.84
CA PHE A 79 -11.76 5.54 -1.89
C PHE A 79 -12.71 6.51 -2.60
N THR A 80 -13.87 6.78 -2.00
CA THR A 80 -14.86 7.69 -2.57
C THR A 80 -15.06 8.88 -1.65
N ALA A 81 -14.83 10.09 -2.18
CA ALA A 81 -15.08 11.34 -1.47
C ALA A 81 -16.48 11.84 -1.73
N THR A 82 -17.20 12.23 -0.67
CA THR A 82 -18.55 12.79 -0.74
C THR A 82 -18.56 14.28 -0.39
N GLY A 83 -17.42 14.86 -0.06
CA GLY A 83 -17.25 16.26 0.29
C GLY A 83 -15.89 16.51 0.93
N ALA A 84 -15.62 17.76 1.33
CA ALA A 84 -14.33 18.17 1.92
C ALA A 84 -13.13 17.66 1.10
N TYR A 85 -13.21 17.82 -0.21
CA TYR A 85 -12.26 17.26 -1.17
C TYR A 85 -10.83 17.74 -0.91
N GLN A 86 -9.88 16.83 -1.05
CA GLN A 86 -8.46 17.08 -0.80
C GLN A 86 -7.63 16.66 -2.01
N SER A 87 -6.40 17.17 -2.06
CA SER A 87 -5.39 16.70 -3.01
C SER A 87 -4.67 15.49 -2.41
N ILE A 88 -4.62 14.39 -3.14
CA ILE A 88 -3.97 13.15 -2.73
C ILE A 88 -2.60 13.08 -3.38
N TYR A 89 -1.57 12.84 -2.58
CA TYR A 89 -0.18 12.72 -3.06
C TYR A 89 0.28 11.27 -3.17
N GLY A 90 -0.38 10.36 -2.47
CA GLY A 90 -0.05 8.94 -2.52
C GLY A 90 -0.70 8.15 -1.39
N TRP A 91 -0.09 7.04 -1.06
CA TRP A 91 -0.60 6.08 -0.09
C TRP A 91 0.53 5.57 0.80
N TYR A 92 0.16 5.02 1.96
CA TYR A 92 1.08 4.29 2.82
C TYR A 92 0.36 3.13 3.51
N VAL A 93 1.15 2.17 3.98
CA VAL A 93 0.65 0.94 4.61
C VAL A 93 1.21 0.85 6.01
N THR A 94 0.35 0.53 6.97
CA THR A 94 0.73 0.22 8.34
C THR A 94 0.47 -1.26 8.64
N ASP A 95 1.22 -1.80 9.60
CA ASP A 95 0.98 -3.13 10.13
C ASP A 95 -0.08 -3.11 11.24
N GLY A 96 -0.33 -4.26 11.86
CA GLY A 96 -1.32 -4.37 12.90
C GLY A 96 -1.00 -3.66 14.21
N ALA A 97 0.25 -3.26 14.41
CA ALA A 97 0.65 -2.41 15.54
C ALA A 97 0.54 -0.92 15.22
N GLY A 98 0.19 -0.56 13.98
CA GLY A 98 0.11 0.81 13.52
C GLY A 98 1.43 1.40 13.06
N ASP A 99 2.45 0.57 12.87
CA ASP A 99 3.76 1.02 12.42
C ASP A 99 3.82 1.10 10.89
N TYR A 100 4.59 2.06 10.38
CA TYR A 100 4.80 2.23 8.94
C TYR A 100 5.56 1.05 8.35
N VAL A 101 5.04 0.50 7.26
CA VAL A 101 5.65 -0.61 6.51
C VAL A 101 6.26 -0.12 5.20
N CYS A 102 5.46 0.58 4.39
CA CYS A 102 5.87 1.10 3.09
C CYS A 102 4.90 2.16 2.60
N GLY A 103 5.29 2.89 1.58
CA GLY A 103 4.44 3.89 0.95
C GLY A 103 4.86 4.17 -0.48
N GLY A 104 4.00 4.85 -1.21
CA GLY A 104 4.24 5.24 -2.58
C GLY A 104 3.68 6.61 -2.88
N ARG A 105 4.40 7.38 -3.69
CA ARG A 105 3.91 8.63 -4.26
C ARG A 105 3.22 8.34 -5.58
N ASP A 106 2.05 8.92 -5.79
CA ASP A 106 1.38 8.83 -7.08
C ASP A 106 2.19 9.60 -8.14
N ALA A 107 2.42 8.99 -9.29
CA ALA A 107 3.14 9.62 -10.39
C ALA A 107 2.45 10.90 -10.91
N ALA A 108 1.13 10.98 -10.75
CA ALA A 108 0.32 12.13 -11.14
C ALA A 108 0.09 13.11 -9.98
N ALA A 109 0.77 12.94 -8.83
CA ALA A 109 0.56 13.79 -7.65
C ALA A 109 0.83 15.28 -7.93
N PRO A 110 0.00 16.21 -7.41
CA PRO A 110 -1.19 15.94 -6.61
C PRO A 110 -2.39 15.52 -7.48
N VAL A 111 -3.12 14.52 -7.01
CA VAL A 111 -4.42 14.16 -7.61
C VAL A 111 -5.49 14.95 -6.90
N VAL A 112 -6.02 15.97 -7.58
CA VAL A 112 -7.01 16.88 -6.99
C VAL A 112 -8.40 16.25 -7.07
N MET A 113 -8.95 15.86 -5.93
CA MET A 113 -10.32 15.35 -5.86
C MET A 113 -11.33 16.48 -5.93
N SER A 114 -12.50 16.19 -6.51
CA SER A 114 -13.60 17.15 -6.67
C SER A 114 -14.93 16.38 -6.75
N ALA A 115 -16.04 17.09 -6.90
CA ALA A 115 -17.35 16.47 -7.08
C ALA A 115 -17.42 15.60 -8.36
N THR A 116 -16.61 15.88 -9.38
CA THR A 116 -16.56 15.12 -10.63
C THR A 116 -15.42 14.10 -10.68
N VAL A 117 -14.39 14.29 -9.85
CA VAL A 117 -13.23 13.37 -9.69
C VAL A 117 -13.22 12.96 -8.22
N ASN A 118 -14.18 12.15 -7.83
CA ASN A 118 -14.45 11.84 -6.44
C ASN A 118 -13.96 10.45 -6.00
N THR A 119 -13.27 9.70 -6.85
CA THR A 119 -12.72 8.39 -6.52
C THR A 119 -11.22 8.36 -6.67
N TYR A 120 -10.56 7.59 -5.81
CA TYR A 120 -9.13 7.31 -5.87
C TYR A 120 -8.92 5.82 -5.62
N GLN A 121 -8.27 5.13 -6.56
CA GLN A 121 -8.07 3.68 -6.47
C GLN A 121 -6.59 3.36 -6.27
N VAL A 122 -6.32 2.41 -5.38
CA VAL A 122 -4.99 1.84 -5.16
C VAL A 122 -5.04 0.33 -5.30
N THR A 123 -4.11 -0.22 -6.07
CA THR A 123 -3.85 -1.65 -6.12
C THR A 123 -2.47 -1.90 -5.52
N PHE A 124 -2.43 -2.62 -4.41
CA PHE A 124 -1.20 -2.87 -3.68
C PHE A 124 -0.66 -4.28 -3.96
N SER A 125 0.64 -4.35 -4.26
CA SER A 125 1.33 -5.64 -4.49
C SER A 125 2.54 -5.75 -3.57
N LEU A 126 2.79 -6.96 -3.06
CA LEU A 126 4.04 -7.33 -2.43
C LEU A 126 4.91 -8.08 -3.44
N THR A 127 6.17 -7.72 -3.51
CA THR A 127 7.14 -8.40 -4.38
C THR A 127 8.37 -8.78 -3.60
N ALA A 128 8.98 -9.91 -3.99
CA ALA A 128 10.26 -10.35 -3.45
C ALA A 128 11.08 -11.01 -4.56
N ALA A 129 12.37 -10.74 -4.58
CA ALA A 129 13.27 -11.31 -5.58
C ALA A 129 14.06 -12.48 -5.01
N SER A 130 14.24 -13.54 -5.80
CA SER A 130 15.24 -14.59 -5.57
C SER A 130 16.54 -14.22 -6.26
N THR A 131 17.64 -14.76 -5.78
CA THR A 131 18.97 -14.54 -6.36
C THR A 131 19.55 -15.82 -6.95
#